data_da882130bcd12b68c2dc20e48d9cbd45
#
_entry.id   da882130bcd12b68c2dc20e48d9cbd45
#
_cell.length_a   1.000
_cell.length_b   1.000
_cell.length_c   1.000
_cell.angle_alpha   90.00
_cell.angle_beta   90.00
_cell.angle_gamma   90.00
#
_symmetry.space_group_name_H-M   'P 1'
#
loop_
_entity.id
_entity.type
_entity.pdbx_description
1 polymer ?
#
loop_
_entity_poly.entity_id
_entity_poly.type
_entity_poly.pdbx_seq_one_letter_code
_entity_poly.pdbx_strand_id
1 'polypeptide(L)'
;MGQSVVVLGAQWGDEGKGKIVDLLTEEIGAVVRFQGGHNAGHTLVINGKKTVLHLIPSGILRDDALCLIGNGVVISPAALQKEIAELETSGVEVRSRLKISPAAPLIMPYHIALDQARERAAGGKAIGTTGRGIGPAYEDKVARRGIRIADLHYPKQLEELLRTALDYHNFVLT
;
A
#
# COMPACT_ATOMS: atom_id res chain seq x y z
N MET A 1 28.45 5.17 -11.44
CA MET A 1 27.42 4.14 -11.66
C MET A 1 26.46 4.21 -10.49
N GLY A 2 25.16 4.30 -10.75
CA GLY A 2 24.16 4.26 -9.67
C GLY A 2 24.17 2.88 -9.01
N GLN A 3 24.18 2.85 -7.67
CA GLN A 3 24.03 1.61 -6.91
C GLN A 3 22.55 1.45 -6.52
N SER A 4 22.03 0.24 -6.66
CA SER A 4 20.69 -0.11 -6.19
C SER A 4 20.79 -1.13 -5.06
N VAL A 5 20.09 -0.89 -3.96
CA VAL A 5 20.02 -1.79 -2.81
C VAL A 5 18.59 -2.29 -2.66
N VAL A 6 18.42 -3.62 -2.52
CA VAL A 6 17.11 -4.23 -2.27
C VAL A 6 17.09 -4.78 -0.85
N VAL A 7 16.14 -4.33 -0.03
CA VAL A 7 15.95 -4.78 1.34
C VAL A 7 14.74 -5.70 1.40
N LEU A 8 14.97 -6.96 1.75
CA LEU A 8 13.94 -7.99 1.88
C LEU A 8 13.84 -8.45 3.34
N GLY A 9 12.64 -8.73 3.82
CA GLY A 9 12.41 -9.43 5.07
C GLY A 9 12.35 -10.93 4.83
N ALA A 10 13.09 -11.70 5.62
CA ALA A 10 13.14 -13.15 5.54
C ALA A 10 12.28 -13.84 6.62
N GLN A 11 11.54 -13.07 7.42
CA GLN A 11 10.68 -13.55 8.51
C GLN A 11 9.27 -12.96 8.43
N TRP A 12 8.55 -12.95 9.54
CA TRP A 12 7.11 -12.65 9.60
C TRP A 12 6.73 -11.16 9.59
N GLY A 13 7.65 -10.25 9.31
CA GLY A 13 7.35 -8.82 9.12
C GLY A 13 7.91 -7.88 10.20
N ASP A 14 8.27 -8.39 11.36
CA ASP A 14 8.74 -7.61 12.52
C ASP A 14 10.27 -7.52 12.62
N GLU A 15 10.98 -7.75 11.51
CA GLU A 15 12.45 -7.80 11.47
C GLU A 15 13.11 -6.41 11.60
N GLY A 16 12.33 -5.34 11.58
CA GLY A 16 12.87 -3.99 11.64
C GLY A 16 13.41 -3.45 10.31
N LYS A 17 12.99 -4.00 9.17
CA LYS A 17 13.36 -3.52 7.82
C LYS A 17 13.27 -2.00 7.67
N GLY A 18 12.24 -1.41 8.25
CA GLY A 18 12.03 0.01 8.19
C GLY A 18 13.22 0.83 8.68
N LYS A 19 13.85 0.42 9.79
CA LYS A 19 15.05 1.09 10.35
C LYS A 19 16.25 0.99 9.41
N ILE A 20 16.42 -0.17 8.77
CA ILE A 20 17.53 -0.37 7.81
C ILE A 20 17.30 0.46 6.55
N VAL A 21 16.06 0.49 6.03
CA VAL A 21 15.73 1.33 4.89
C VAL A 21 15.97 2.80 5.22
N ASP A 22 15.58 3.25 6.41
CA ASP A 22 15.77 4.62 6.85
C ASP A 22 17.25 5.04 6.93
N LEU A 23 18.09 4.18 7.50
CA LEU A 23 19.54 4.40 7.49
C LEU A 23 20.12 4.49 6.06
N LEU A 24 19.66 3.63 5.17
CA LEU A 24 20.13 3.63 3.78
C LEU A 24 19.61 4.83 2.99
N THR A 25 18.49 5.45 3.40
CA THR A 25 17.93 6.61 2.68
C THR A 25 18.78 7.88 2.80
N GLU A 26 19.81 7.89 3.64
CA GLU A 26 20.68 9.06 3.81
C GLU A 26 21.48 9.43 2.55
N GLU A 27 21.75 8.46 1.68
CA GLU A 27 22.63 8.64 0.51
C GLU A 27 21.95 8.32 -0.83
N ILE A 28 20.60 8.14 -0.86
CA ILE A 28 19.91 7.69 -2.07
C ILE A 28 18.93 8.73 -2.61
N GLY A 29 18.93 8.91 -3.94
CA GLY A 29 18.01 9.81 -4.65
C GLY A 29 16.60 9.27 -4.84
N ALA A 30 16.35 7.97 -4.60
CA ALA A 30 15.01 7.39 -4.76
C ALA A 30 14.75 6.20 -3.83
N VAL A 31 13.53 6.10 -3.31
CA VAL A 31 13.03 4.99 -2.51
C VAL A 31 11.82 4.35 -3.18
N VAL A 32 11.89 3.06 -3.43
CA VAL A 32 10.80 2.31 -4.07
C VAL A 32 10.19 1.32 -3.08
N ARG A 33 8.90 1.48 -2.80
CA ARG A 33 8.12 0.43 -2.18
C ARG A 33 7.52 -0.45 -3.26
N PHE A 34 7.91 -1.70 -3.33
CA PHE A 34 7.52 -2.58 -4.43
C PHE A 34 6.47 -3.62 -4.05
N GLN A 35 6.15 -3.81 -2.77
CA GLN A 35 5.19 -4.82 -2.29
C GLN A 35 4.52 -4.43 -0.97
N GLY A 36 3.46 -5.16 -0.62
CA GLY A 36 2.68 -4.95 0.60
C GLY A 36 1.53 -3.97 0.42
N GLY A 37 1.00 -3.48 1.50
CA GLY A 37 -0.09 -2.50 1.56
C GLY A 37 0.02 -1.64 2.82
N HIS A 38 -1.08 -1.07 3.27
CA HIS A 38 -1.14 -0.21 4.46
C HIS A 38 -1.32 -0.99 5.79
N ASN A 39 -1.02 -2.29 5.79
CA ASN A 39 -1.11 -3.15 6.99
C ASN A 39 0.02 -2.91 7.99
N ALA A 40 1.18 -2.43 7.55
CA ALA A 40 2.30 -2.10 8.40
C ALA A 40 2.27 -0.63 8.82
N GLY A 41 2.82 -0.33 10.01
CA GLY A 41 3.12 1.03 10.45
C GLY A 41 4.64 1.17 10.61
N HIS A 42 5.25 2.08 9.86
CA HIS A 42 6.66 2.40 9.97
C HIS A 42 6.82 3.70 10.73
N THR A 43 7.24 3.62 11.98
CA THR A 43 7.44 4.80 12.82
C THR A 43 8.85 5.33 12.67
N LEU A 44 8.94 6.59 12.31
CA LEU A 44 10.17 7.36 12.17
C LEU A 44 10.19 8.50 13.18
N VAL A 45 11.37 8.88 13.64
CA VAL A 45 11.57 10.06 14.48
C VAL A 45 12.60 10.95 13.78
N ILE A 46 12.14 12.08 13.24
CA ILE A 46 12.98 13.05 12.56
C ILE A 46 12.86 14.39 13.29
N ASN A 47 13.99 14.95 13.71
CA ASN A 47 14.06 16.21 14.48
C ASN A 47 13.14 16.19 15.73
N GLY A 48 13.05 15.04 16.40
CA GLY A 48 12.20 14.85 17.58
C GLY A 48 10.70 14.67 17.29
N LYS A 49 10.27 14.77 16.02
CA LYS A 49 8.89 14.58 15.61
C LYS A 49 8.65 13.11 15.17
N LYS A 50 7.70 12.46 15.84
CA LYS A 50 7.28 11.10 15.49
C LYS A 50 6.30 11.14 14.32
N THR A 51 6.62 10.43 13.24
CA THR A 51 5.78 10.26 12.06
C THR A 51 5.58 8.77 11.78
N VAL A 52 4.36 8.36 11.46
CA VAL A 52 4.03 6.97 11.13
C VAL A 52 3.64 6.90 9.67
N LEU A 53 4.39 6.11 8.89
CA LEU A 53 4.10 5.85 7.49
C LEU A 53 3.50 4.45 7.31
N HIS A 54 2.51 4.33 6.43
CA HIS A 54 1.83 3.08 6.13
C HIS A 54 2.01 2.62 4.69
N LEU A 55 1.85 3.50 3.72
CA LEU A 55 1.98 3.25 2.28
C LEU A 55 3.16 3.98 1.66
N ILE A 56 3.38 5.21 2.07
CA ILE A 56 4.38 6.09 1.47
C ILE A 56 5.78 5.64 1.90
N PRO A 57 6.76 5.56 0.96
CA PRO A 57 8.15 5.26 1.31
C PRO A 57 8.77 6.28 2.26
N SER A 58 9.64 5.84 3.17
CA SER A 58 10.27 6.69 4.20
C SER A 58 11.09 7.85 3.65
N GLY A 59 11.63 7.71 2.44
CA GLY A 59 12.33 8.79 1.74
C GLY A 59 11.51 10.07 1.56
N ILE A 60 10.17 10.03 1.72
CA ILE A 60 9.31 11.21 1.61
C ILE A 60 9.63 12.29 2.65
N LEU A 61 10.19 11.89 3.79
CA LEU A 61 10.58 12.79 4.87
C LEU A 61 11.91 13.51 4.61
N ARG A 62 12.56 13.23 3.47
CA ARG A 62 13.75 13.91 2.98
C ARG A 62 13.39 14.76 1.77
N ASP A 63 13.92 15.97 1.68
CA ASP A 63 13.53 16.94 0.66
C ASP A 63 14.02 16.60 -0.75
N ASP A 64 15.05 15.78 -0.86
CA ASP A 64 15.75 15.45 -2.12
C ASP A 64 15.43 14.06 -2.67
N ALA A 65 14.68 13.22 -1.95
CA ALA A 65 14.39 11.85 -2.36
C ALA A 65 13.09 11.73 -3.15
N LEU A 66 13.16 11.05 -4.30
CA LEU A 66 11.98 10.61 -5.05
C LEU A 66 11.39 9.35 -4.41
N CYS A 67 10.09 9.33 -4.21
CA CYS A 67 9.38 8.19 -3.65
C CYS A 67 8.47 7.52 -4.66
N LEU A 68 8.59 6.21 -4.82
CA LEU A 68 7.82 5.45 -5.78
C LEU A 68 7.03 4.32 -5.09
N ILE A 69 5.75 4.23 -5.42
CA ILE A 69 4.91 3.07 -5.08
C ILE A 69 4.79 2.21 -6.33
N GLY A 70 5.37 1.03 -6.28
CA GLY A 70 5.42 0.09 -7.40
C GLY A 70 4.12 -0.70 -7.59
N ASN A 71 4.04 -1.39 -8.72
CA ASN A 71 2.87 -2.20 -9.10
C ASN A 71 2.63 -3.44 -8.23
N GLY A 72 3.58 -3.79 -7.36
CA GLY A 72 3.42 -4.86 -6.38
C GLY A 72 2.68 -4.44 -5.12
N VAL A 73 2.46 -3.15 -4.90
CA VAL A 73 1.74 -2.63 -3.73
C VAL A 73 0.24 -2.64 -3.99
N VAL A 74 -0.56 -3.11 -3.03
CA VAL A 74 -2.01 -2.96 -3.05
C VAL A 74 -2.39 -1.68 -2.29
N ILE A 75 -3.12 -0.79 -2.95
CA ILE A 75 -3.35 0.58 -2.50
C ILE A 75 -4.80 0.79 -2.06
N SER A 76 -4.99 1.17 -0.81
CA SER A 76 -6.26 1.76 -0.36
C SER A 76 -6.25 3.25 -0.67
N PRO A 77 -7.12 3.75 -1.58
CA PRO A 77 -7.17 5.18 -1.93
C PRO A 77 -7.42 6.06 -0.71
N ALA A 78 -8.33 5.66 0.16
CA ALA A 78 -8.67 6.42 1.36
C ALA A 78 -7.49 6.50 2.34
N ALA A 79 -6.77 5.37 2.56
CA ALA A 79 -5.60 5.34 3.43
C ALA A 79 -4.46 6.20 2.87
N LEU A 80 -4.23 6.14 1.54
CA LEU A 80 -3.21 6.95 0.89
C LEU A 80 -3.50 8.44 0.97
N GLN A 81 -4.75 8.85 0.68
CA GLN A 81 -5.15 10.25 0.77
C GLN A 81 -5.00 10.81 2.19
N LYS A 82 -5.40 10.02 3.19
CA LYS A 82 -5.23 10.39 4.59
C LYS A 82 -3.76 10.58 4.95
N GLU A 83 -2.89 9.64 4.56
CA GLU A 83 -1.46 9.71 4.84
C GLU A 83 -0.80 10.92 4.14
N ILE A 84 -1.18 11.22 2.89
CA ILE A 84 -0.73 12.42 2.18
C ILE A 84 -1.14 13.68 2.94
N ALA A 85 -2.40 13.80 3.35
CA ALA A 85 -2.91 14.98 4.05
C ALA A 85 -2.21 15.20 5.40
N GLU A 86 -1.96 14.14 6.16
CA GLU A 86 -1.23 14.20 7.43
C GLU A 86 0.22 14.69 7.24
N LEU A 87 0.90 14.21 6.20
CA LEU A 87 2.25 14.64 5.87
C LEU A 87 2.29 16.10 5.41
N GLU A 88 1.39 16.52 4.51
CA GLU A 88 1.29 17.89 4.02
C GLU A 88 0.96 18.87 5.15
N THR A 89 0.06 18.49 6.08
CA THR A 89 -0.21 19.29 7.30
C THR A 89 1.03 19.43 8.18
N SER A 90 1.93 18.47 8.10
CA SER A 90 3.21 18.50 8.83
C SER A 90 4.32 19.28 8.10
N GLY A 91 4.02 19.88 6.93
CA GLY A 91 4.96 20.65 6.13
C GLY A 91 5.81 19.82 5.17
N VAL A 92 5.48 18.53 4.97
CA VAL A 92 6.19 17.67 4.02
C VAL A 92 5.60 17.83 2.62
N GLU A 93 6.43 18.15 1.64
CA GLU A 93 6.01 18.22 0.24
C GLU A 93 5.91 16.82 -0.37
N VAL A 94 4.68 16.31 -0.53
CA VAL A 94 4.44 14.93 -0.95
C VAL A 94 4.22 14.82 -2.45
N ARG A 95 3.30 15.60 -3.02
CA ARG A 95 2.75 15.38 -4.38
C ARG A 95 3.77 15.54 -5.51
N SER A 96 4.73 16.41 -5.37
CA SER A 96 5.80 16.60 -6.36
C SER A 96 6.74 15.39 -6.43
N ARG A 97 6.98 14.74 -5.29
CA ARG A 97 7.98 13.70 -5.11
C ARG A 97 7.41 12.26 -5.04
N LEU A 98 6.11 12.09 -4.78
CA LEU A 98 5.48 10.78 -4.77
C LEU A 98 5.00 10.41 -6.18
N LYS A 99 5.48 9.29 -6.69
CA LYS A 99 5.04 8.69 -7.95
C LYS A 99 4.43 7.31 -7.67
N ILE A 100 3.32 7.01 -8.33
CA ILE A 100 2.57 5.77 -8.14
C ILE A 100 2.47 5.06 -9.48
N SER A 101 2.79 3.76 -9.48
CA SER A 101 2.62 2.95 -10.68
C SER A 101 1.17 2.91 -11.12
N PRO A 102 0.86 3.21 -12.40
CA PRO A 102 -0.50 3.08 -12.91
C PRO A 102 -1.01 1.62 -12.89
N ALA A 103 -0.11 0.65 -12.82
CA ALA A 103 -0.45 -0.78 -12.71
C ALA A 103 -0.63 -1.27 -11.27
N ALA A 104 -0.52 -0.40 -10.26
CA ALA A 104 -0.76 -0.78 -8.87
C ALA A 104 -2.25 -1.08 -8.64
N PRO A 105 -2.60 -2.23 -8.06
CA PRO A 105 -3.99 -2.60 -7.78
C PRO A 105 -4.57 -1.85 -6.58
N LEU A 106 -5.87 -1.62 -6.64
CA LEU A 106 -6.63 -0.95 -5.60
C LEU A 106 -7.24 -1.95 -4.62
N ILE A 107 -7.25 -1.58 -3.34
CA ILE A 107 -8.06 -2.24 -2.32
C ILE A 107 -9.44 -1.58 -2.34
N MET A 108 -10.44 -2.37 -2.68
CA MET A 108 -11.83 -1.94 -2.74
C MET A 108 -12.60 -2.37 -1.48
N PRO A 109 -13.76 -1.77 -1.17
CA PRO A 109 -14.56 -2.13 0.00
C PRO A 109 -14.91 -3.61 0.10
N TYR A 110 -15.18 -4.27 -1.01
CA TYR A 110 -15.48 -5.71 -1.04
C TYR A 110 -14.28 -6.58 -0.62
N HIS A 111 -13.04 -6.14 -0.85
CA HIS A 111 -11.86 -6.84 -0.34
C HIS A 111 -11.81 -6.83 1.19
N ILE A 112 -12.17 -5.68 1.79
CA ILE A 112 -12.23 -5.54 3.25
C ILE A 112 -13.33 -6.43 3.81
N ALA A 113 -14.52 -6.42 3.18
CA ALA A 113 -15.64 -7.25 3.58
C ALA A 113 -15.28 -8.74 3.54
N LEU A 114 -14.61 -9.20 2.47
CA LEU A 114 -14.18 -10.58 2.30
C LEU A 114 -13.13 -10.99 3.33
N ASP A 115 -12.13 -10.13 3.59
CA ASP A 115 -11.09 -10.37 4.59
C ASP A 115 -11.71 -10.58 5.98
N GLN A 116 -12.61 -9.66 6.37
CA GLN A 116 -13.33 -9.75 7.64
C GLN A 116 -14.29 -10.94 7.72
N ALA A 117 -14.95 -11.30 6.61
CA ALA A 117 -15.84 -12.46 6.58
C ALA A 117 -15.06 -13.76 6.77
N ARG A 118 -13.92 -13.90 6.12
CA ARG A 118 -13.02 -15.07 6.26
C ARG A 118 -12.50 -15.22 7.68
N GLU A 119 -12.05 -14.14 8.31
CA GLU A 119 -11.58 -14.16 9.70
C GLU A 119 -12.70 -14.58 10.66
N ARG A 120 -13.92 -14.06 10.48
CA ARG A 120 -15.08 -14.50 11.28
C ARG A 120 -15.42 -15.97 11.08
N ALA A 121 -15.43 -16.45 9.83
CA ALA A 121 -15.75 -17.83 9.51
C ALA A 121 -14.70 -18.82 10.04
N ALA A 122 -13.44 -18.43 10.09
CA ALA A 122 -12.34 -19.25 10.58
C ALA A 122 -12.36 -19.45 12.11
N GLY A 123 -13.02 -18.57 12.87
CA GLY A 123 -13.13 -18.67 14.33
C GLY A 123 -11.78 -18.89 15.02
N GLY A 124 -11.62 -19.96 15.77
CA GLY A 124 -10.38 -20.31 16.47
C GLY A 124 -9.18 -20.66 15.56
N LYS A 125 -9.39 -20.75 14.25
CA LYS A 125 -8.33 -20.98 13.24
C LYS A 125 -8.04 -19.72 12.43
N ALA A 126 -8.52 -18.55 12.87
CA ALA A 126 -8.28 -17.28 12.22
C ALA A 126 -6.76 -16.98 12.14
N ILE A 127 -6.35 -16.43 11.01
CA ILE A 127 -4.93 -16.08 10.76
C ILE A 127 -4.53 -14.86 11.60
N GLY A 128 -5.50 -14.04 12.00
CA GLY A 128 -5.26 -12.77 12.70
C GLY A 128 -4.85 -11.68 11.72
N THR A 129 -5.51 -11.60 10.56
CA THR A 129 -5.25 -10.54 9.58
C THR A 129 -5.60 -9.17 10.14
N THR A 130 -5.10 -8.11 9.51
CA THR A 130 -5.46 -6.74 9.90
C THR A 130 -6.89 -6.35 9.47
N GLY A 131 -7.61 -7.21 8.74
CA GLY A 131 -8.96 -6.95 8.23
C GLY A 131 -9.01 -5.81 7.20
N ARG A 132 -7.89 -5.50 6.55
CA ARG A 132 -7.74 -4.35 5.62
C ARG A 132 -7.88 -4.72 4.16
N GLY A 133 -8.22 -5.98 3.85
CA GLY A 133 -8.44 -6.45 2.48
C GLY A 133 -7.17 -6.66 1.67
N ILE A 134 -6.00 -6.76 2.29
CA ILE A 134 -4.70 -6.92 1.61
C ILE A 134 -4.66 -8.24 0.83
N GLY A 135 -4.95 -9.37 1.51
CA GLY A 135 -4.96 -10.71 0.90
C GLY A 135 -5.92 -10.81 -0.28
N PRO A 136 -7.21 -10.49 -0.10
CA PRO A 136 -8.18 -10.50 -1.20
C PRO A 136 -7.82 -9.59 -2.39
N ALA A 137 -7.20 -8.42 -2.14
CA ALA A 137 -6.73 -7.57 -3.22
C ALA A 137 -5.58 -8.21 -4.02
N TYR A 138 -4.68 -8.96 -3.37
CA TYR A 138 -3.67 -9.76 -4.05
C TYR A 138 -4.27 -10.93 -4.83
N GLU A 139 -5.28 -11.60 -4.30
CA GLU A 139 -6.01 -12.65 -5.02
C GLU A 139 -6.60 -12.10 -6.32
N ASP A 140 -7.26 -10.96 -6.28
CA ASP A 140 -7.85 -10.33 -7.46
C ASP A 140 -6.79 -9.85 -8.45
N LYS A 141 -5.65 -9.36 -7.97
CA LYS A 141 -4.50 -9.02 -8.83
C LYS A 141 -4.04 -10.24 -9.63
N VAL A 142 -3.81 -11.39 -8.96
CA VAL A 142 -3.35 -12.61 -9.61
C VAL A 142 -4.42 -13.20 -10.53
N ALA A 143 -5.68 -13.16 -10.11
CA ALA A 143 -6.83 -13.60 -10.90
C ALA A 143 -7.19 -12.65 -12.05
N ARG A 144 -6.48 -11.53 -12.21
CA ARG A 144 -6.72 -10.50 -13.24
C ARG A 144 -8.09 -9.81 -13.16
N ARG A 145 -8.69 -9.76 -11.97
CA ARG A 145 -9.93 -9.04 -11.65
C ARG A 145 -9.68 -7.70 -10.97
N GLY A 146 -8.45 -7.47 -10.51
CA GLY A 146 -8.10 -6.29 -9.71
C GLY A 146 -8.21 -5.01 -10.53
N ILE A 147 -8.88 -4.03 -9.96
CA ILE A 147 -8.94 -2.66 -10.46
C ILE A 147 -7.61 -1.97 -10.13
N ARG A 148 -7.07 -1.18 -11.08
CA ARG A 148 -5.77 -0.55 -11.00
C ARG A 148 -5.89 0.97 -10.93
N ILE A 149 -4.82 1.64 -10.55
CA ILE A 149 -4.73 3.12 -10.58
C ILE A 149 -5.05 3.67 -11.98
N ALA A 150 -4.55 3.03 -13.05
CA ALA A 150 -4.83 3.46 -14.42
C ALA A 150 -6.32 3.49 -14.77
N ASP A 151 -7.10 2.56 -14.22
CA ASP A 151 -8.53 2.43 -14.55
C ASP A 151 -9.34 3.63 -14.04
N LEU A 152 -8.84 4.36 -13.03
CA LEU A 152 -9.44 5.58 -12.51
C LEU A 152 -9.54 6.70 -13.55
N HIS A 153 -8.71 6.67 -14.60
CA HIS A 153 -8.74 7.66 -15.69
C HIS A 153 -9.85 7.39 -16.73
N TYR A 154 -10.51 6.21 -16.66
CA TYR A 154 -11.51 5.77 -17.64
C TYR A 154 -12.84 5.43 -16.95
N PRO A 155 -13.68 6.43 -16.59
CA PRO A 155 -14.86 6.22 -15.73
C PRO A 155 -15.85 5.17 -16.27
N LYS A 156 -16.10 5.13 -17.57
CA LYS A 156 -17.00 4.14 -18.17
C LYS A 156 -16.47 2.70 -18.03
N GLN A 157 -15.19 2.51 -18.33
CA GLN A 157 -14.53 1.22 -18.18
C GLN A 157 -14.46 0.82 -16.70
N LEU A 158 -14.17 1.76 -15.81
CA LEU A 158 -14.16 1.53 -14.36
C LEU A 158 -15.52 1.04 -13.86
N GLU A 159 -16.63 1.62 -14.35
CA GLU A 159 -17.98 1.17 -13.99
C GLU A 159 -18.22 -0.29 -14.38
N GLU A 160 -17.83 -0.69 -15.59
CA GLU A 160 -17.95 -2.08 -16.07
C GLU A 160 -17.11 -3.04 -15.23
N LEU A 161 -15.86 -2.67 -14.93
CA LEU A 161 -14.97 -3.45 -14.07
C LEU A 161 -15.55 -3.60 -12.67
N LEU A 162 -16.10 -2.52 -12.10
CA LEU A 162 -16.73 -2.54 -10.79
C LEU A 162 -17.96 -3.47 -10.76
N ARG A 163 -18.84 -3.41 -11.77
CA ARG A 163 -19.99 -4.33 -11.87
C ARG A 163 -19.53 -5.78 -11.85
N THR A 164 -18.61 -6.12 -12.73
CA THR A 164 -18.08 -7.50 -12.83
C THR A 164 -17.45 -7.96 -11.51
N ALA A 165 -16.67 -7.11 -10.87
CA ALA A 165 -16.05 -7.43 -9.60
C ALA A 165 -17.10 -7.59 -8.48
N LEU A 166 -18.10 -6.72 -8.41
CA LEU A 166 -19.18 -6.78 -7.42
C LEU A 166 -20.04 -8.03 -7.60
N ASP A 167 -20.39 -8.40 -8.82
CA ASP A 167 -21.15 -9.63 -9.10
C ASP A 167 -20.40 -10.86 -8.56
N TYR A 168 -19.10 -10.94 -8.83
CA TYR A 168 -18.26 -12.02 -8.31
C TYR A 168 -18.16 -12.00 -6.77
N HIS A 169 -17.84 -10.85 -6.18
CA HIS A 169 -17.64 -10.78 -4.73
C HIS A 169 -18.95 -10.91 -3.93
N ASN A 170 -20.07 -10.44 -4.46
CA ASN A 170 -21.38 -10.67 -3.85
C ASN A 170 -21.72 -12.15 -3.83
N PHE A 171 -21.45 -12.87 -4.93
CA PHE A 171 -21.63 -14.31 -4.97
C PHE A 171 -20.75 -15.04 -3.93
N VAL A 172 -19.52 -14.59 -3.73
CA VAL A 172 -18.60 -15.20 -2.75
C VAL A 172 -18.99 -14.91 -1.31
N LEU A 173 -19.68 -13.78 -1.05
CA LEU A 173 -20.07 -13.34 0.30
C LEU A 173 -21.44 -13.86 0.74
N THR A 174 -22.24 -14.45 -0.17
CA THR A 174 -23.54 -15.12 0.13
C THR A 174 -23.36 -16.57 0.45
#